data_1b2ee3922c2c949d399b293fcb1f0584
#
_entry.id   1b2ee3922c2c949d399b293fcb1f0584
#
_cell.length_a   1.000
_cell.length_b   1.000
_cell.length_c   1.000
_cell.angle_alpha   90.00
_cell.angle_beta   90.00
_cell.angle_gamma   90.00
#
_symmetry.space_group_name_H-M   'P 1'
#
loop_
_entity.id
_entity.type
_entity.pdbx_description
1 polymer ?
#
loop_
_entity_poly.entity_id
_entity_poly.type
_entity_poly.pdbx_seq_one_letter_code
_entity_poly.pdbx_strand_id
1 'polypeptide(L)'
;MNVQIEESWKAHLQPEFDKDYFRTLTEFVISEYSQYQIFPPGRLIFNAFNLCPFDKVKVVIIGQDPYHGPGQAHGLCFSVNDGVQFPPSLVNIFKEIKADIGTDAPTTGNLTRWAEQGVLLLNATLTVRAHQAGSHQNRGWETFTDAAIRALAESKEHLVFILWGSYAQKKGAFIDRNKHLVLTSAHPSPLSAYNGFFGNKHFSRTNDYLKAHGETEINW
;
A
#
# COMPACT_ATOMS: atom_id res chain seq x y z
N MET A 1 22.02 -9.87 3.79
CA MET A 1 21.01 -10.30 4.77
C MET A 1 19.94 -11.12 4.05
N ASN A 2 19.50 -12.20 4.66
CA ASN A 2 18.46 -13.06 4.08
C ASN A 2 17.09 -12.70 4.64
N VAL A 3 16.30 -11.96 3.88
CA VAL A 3 14.97 -11.50 4.24
C VAL A 3 13.93 -12.42 3.61
N GLN A 4 12.92 -12.80 4.38
CA GLN A 4 11.82 -13.65 3.89
C GLN A 4 10.79 -12.80 3.19
N ILE A 5 10.93 -12.67 1.89
CA ILE A 5 10.05 -11.90 1.00
C ILE A 5 9.89 -12.69 -0.31
N GLU A 6 8.77 -12.47 -1.01
CA GLU A 6 8.49 -13.15 -2.28
C GLU A 6 9.65 -12.98 -3.26
N GLU A 7 9.98 -14.06 -4.00
CA GLU A 7 11.23 -14.18 -4.76
C GLU A 7 11.41 -13.10 -5.85
N SER A 8 10.36 -12.74 -6.58
CA SER A 8 10.47 -11.73 -7.64
C SER A 8 10.79 -10.35 -7.05
N TRP A 9 10.24 -10.03 -5.86
CA TRP A 9 10.58 -8.83 -5.12
C TRP A 9 12.00 -8.89 -4.57
N LYS A 10 12.40 -10.03 -4.05
CA LYS A 10 13.75 -10.22 -3.51
C LYS A 10 14.81 -9.96 -4.57
N ALA A 11 14.56 -10.41 -5.81
CA ALA A 11 15.49 -10.17 -6.93
C ALA A 11 15.74 -8.68 -7.17
N HIS A 12 14.72 -7.83 -7.00
CA HIS A 12 14.83 -6.39 -7.20
C HIS A 12 15.32 -5.64 -5.96
N LEU A 13 15.10 -6.17 -4.76
CA LEU A 13 15.34 -5.46 -3.51
C LEU A 13 16.56 -5.97 -2.73
N GLN A 14 17.21 -7.04 -3.20
CA GLN A 14 18.38 -7.60 -2.51
C GLN A 14 19.45 -6.54 -2.19
N PRO A 15 19.78 -5.59 -3.09
CA PRO A 15 20.75 -4.56 -2.76
C PRO A 15 20.39 -3.70 -1.54
N GLU A 16 19.08 -3.50 -1.30
CA GLU A 16 18.63 -2.73 -0.13
C GLU A 16 18.89 -3.48 1.17
N PHE A 17 18.73 -4.80 1.17
CA PHE A 17 18.92 -5.63 2.37
C PHE A 17 20.38 -5.62 2.88
N ASP A 18 21.34 -5.26 2.02
CA ASP A 18 22.76 -5.24 2.35
C ASP A 18 23.25 -3.85 2.72
N LYS A 19 22.38 -2.83 2.72
CA LYS A 19 22.73 -1.45 3.08
C LYS A 19 22.68 -1.24 4.59
N ASP A 20 23.47 -0.30 5.07
CA ASP A 20 23.55 0.04 6.49
C ASP A 20 22.22 0.50 7.08
N TYR A 21 21.45 1.29 6.33
CA TYR A 21 20.15 1.74 6.83
C TYR A 21 19.22 0.57 7.11
N PHE A 22 19.24 -0.47 6.26
CA PHE A 22 18.37 -1.62 6.43
C PHE A 22 18.79 -2.47 7.62
N ARG A 23 20.09 -2.60 7.86
CA ARG A 23 20.61 -3.26 9.07
C ARG A 23 20.15 -2.53 10.33
N THR A 24 20.29 -1.21 10.37
CA THR A 24 19.84 -0.39 11.50
C THR A 24 18.33 -0.50 11.69
N LEU A 25 17.55 -0.46 10.60
CA LEU A 25 16.12 -0.66 10.63
C LEU A 25 15.75 -2.04 11.21
N THR A 26 16.43 -3.08 10.77
CA THR A 26 16.17 -4.46 11.24
C THR A 26 16.44 -4.58 12.74
N GLU A 27 17.54 -4.04 13.23
CA GLU A 27 17.87 -4.01 14.65
C GLU A 27 16.80 -3.29 15.47
N PHE A 28 16.35 -2.15 14.98
CA PHE A 28 15.27 -1.38 15.61
C PHE A 28 13.98 -2.18 15.66
N VAL A 29 13.56 -2.77 14.54
CA VAL A 29 12.30 -3.54 14.46
C VAL A 29 12.34 -4.75 15.39
N ILE A 30 13.44 -5.50 15.41
CA ILE A 30 13.59 -6.64 16.31
C ILE A 30 13.48 -6.20 17.77
N SER A 31 14.15 -5.12 18.15
CA SER A 31 14.08 -4.54 19.48
C SER A 31 12.66 -4.14 19.85
N GLU A 32 11.93 -3.49 18.93
CA GLU A 32 10.55 -3.07 19.18
C GLU A 32 9.62 -4.26 19.42
N TYR A 33 9.72 -5.30 18.58
CA TYR A 33 8.89 -6.51 18.77
C TYR A 33 9.21 -7.25 20.09
N SER A 34 10.43 -7.13 20.60
CA SER A 34 10.80 -7.75 21.86
C SER A 34 10.30 -7.01 23.09
N GLN A 35 10.02 -5.71 22.99
CA GLN A 35 9.69 -4.84 24.12
C GLN A 35 8.25 -4.34 24.14
N TYR A 36 7.61 -4.24 22.98
CA TYR A 36 6.30 -3.63 22.83
C TYR A 36 5.39 -4.45 21.96
N GLN A 37 4.10 -4.15 22.00
CA GLN A 37 3.15 -4.68 21.02
C GLN A 37 3.29 -3.89 19.71
N ILE A 38 3.65 -4.59 18.65
CA ILE A 38 3.88 -4.03 17.33
C ILE A 38 2.90 -4.63 16.33
N PHE A 39 2.43 -3.84 15.38
CA PHE A 39 1.56 -4.29 14.29
C PHE A 39 2.21 -4.01 12.94
N PRO A 40 1.93 -4.85 11.94
CA PRO A 40 1.23 -6.14 12.00
C PRO A 40 2.11 -7.21 12.68
N PRO A 41 1.59 -8.43 12.91
CA PRO A 41 2.43 -9.55 13.33
C PRO A 41 3.63 -9.71 12.40
N GLY A 42 4.78 -10.11 12.97
CA GLY A 42 6.06 -10.13 12.21
C GLY A 42 5.99 -10.87 10.88
N ARG A 43 5.25 -11.99 10.82
CA ARG A 43 5.08 -12.78 9.59
C ARG A 43 4.32 -12.03 8.49
N LEU A 44 3.65 -10.93 8.81
CA LEU A 44 2.81 -10.15 7.88
C LEU A 44 3.43 -8.81 7.47
N ILE A 45 4.65 -8.51 7.92
CA ILE A 45 5.32 -7.24 7.58
C ILE A 45 5.39 -7.04 6.06
N PHE A 46 5.76 -8.09 5.32
CA PHE A 46 5.91 -8.04 3.85
C PHE A 46 4.71 -8.60 3.09
N ASN A 47 3.55 -8.64 3.73
CA ASN A 47 2.36 -9.25 3.13
C ASN A 47 1.94 -8.61 1.80
N ALA A 48 2.08 -7.30 1.66
CA ALA A 48 1.78 -6.60 0.40
C ALA A 48 2.61 -7.15 -0.77
N PHE A 49 3.88 -7.44 -0.52
CA PHE A 49 4.80 -8.01 -1.52
C PHE A 49 4.52 -9.49 -1.76
N ASN A 50 4.24 -10.24 -0.70
CA ASN A 50 4.00 -11.69 -0.79
C ASN A 50 2.70 -12.02 -1.54
N LEU A 51 1.67 -11.19 -1.40
CA LEU A 51 0.38 -11.38 -2.07
C LEU A 51 0.36 -10.80 -3.50
N CYS A 52 1.29 -9.90 -3.82
CA CYS A 52 1.36 -9.25 -5.12
C CYS A 52 2.79 -9.27 -5.64
N PRO A 53 3.22 -10.39 -6.28
CA PRO A 53 4.56 -10.50 -6.84
C PRO A 53 4.90 -9.35 -7.78
N PHE A 54 6.17 -9.00 -7.88
CA PHE A 54 6.66 -7.88 -8.70
C PHE A 54 6.10 -7.91 -10.13
N ASP A 55 6.15 -9.10 -10.74
CA ASP A 55 5.72 -9.27 -12.13
C ASP A 55 4.20 -9.17 -12.31
N LYS A 56 3.44 -9.29 -11.24
CA LYS A 56 1.97 -9.23 -11.25
C LYS A 56 1.42 -7.85 -10.94
N VAL A 57 2.24 -6.93 -10.47
CA VAL A 57 1.77 -5.59 -10.10
C VAL A 57 1.22 -4.86 -11.33
N LYS A 58 -0.01 -4.37 -11.22
CA LYS A 58 -0.69 -3.50 -12.20
C LYS A 58 -1.01 -2.14 -11.61
N VAL A 59 -1.36 -2.11 -10.32
CA VAL A 59 -1.82 -0.92 -9.59
C VAL A 59 -1.03 -0.83 -8.29
N VAL A 60 -0.64 0.39 -7.93
CA VAL A 60 0.02 0.66 -6.65
C VAL A 60 -0.81 1.70 -5.89
N ILE A 61 -1.23 1.35 -4.69
CA ILE A 61 -1.88 2.29 -3.76
C ILE A 61 -0.92 2.49 -2.59
N ILE A 62 -0.61 3.76 -2.27
CA ILE A 62 0.34 4.09 -1.22
C ILE A 62 -0.41 4.61 0.00
N GLY A 63 -0.27 3.90 1.11
CA GLY A 63 -0.71 4.33 2.44
C GLY A 63 0.45 4.86 3.25
N GLN A 64 0.21 5.27 4.48
CA GLN A 64 1.23 5.83 5.35
C GLN A 64 1.72 4.83 6.39
N ASP A 65 0.93 4.55 7.41
CA ASP A 65 1.26 3.64 8.51
C ASP A 65 0.26 2.48 8.56
N PRO A 66 0.64 1.32 9.14
CA PRO A 66 -0.35 0.31 9.51
C PRO A 66 -1.33 0.85 10.56
N TYR A 67 -2.53 0.28 10.62
CA TYR A 67 -3.44 0.53 11.73
C TYR A 67 -2.78 0.11 13.05
N HIS A 68 -2.95 0.92 14.10
CA HIS A 68 -2.30 0.71 15.39
C HIS A 68 -3.22 0.13 16.47
N GLY A 69 -4.44 -0.25 16.12
CA GLY A 69 -5.37 -0.96 17.00
C GLY A 69 -5.20 -2.48 16.91
N PRO A 70 -5.46 -3.22 18.01
CA PRO A 70 -5.32 -4.67 18.01
C PRO A 70 -6.18 -5.34 16.94
N GLY A 71 -5.59 -6.32 16.24
CA GLY A 71 -6.29 -7.15 15.27
C GLY A 71 -6.64 -6.49 13.93
N GLN A 72 -6.29 -5.23 13.70
CA GLN A 72 -6.64 -4.50 12.49
C GLN A 72 -5.67 -4.77 11.33
N ALA A 73 -4.39 -4.43 11.50
CA ALA A 73 -3.39 -4.48 10.45
C ALA A 73 -2.98 -5.91 10.11
N HIS A 74 -2.83 -6.19 8.81
CA HIS A 74 -2.29 -7.46 8.32
C HIS A 74 -1.33 -7.29 7.14
N GLY A 75 -0.73 -6.11 7.01
CA GLY A 75 0.34 -5.84 6.04
C GLY A 75 -0.11 -5.29 4.70
N LEU A 76 -1.39 -4.92 4.55
CA LEU A 76 -1.94 -4.26 3.35
C LEU A 76 -2.51 -2.91 3.75
N CYS A 77 -2.13 -1.83 3.05
CA CYS A 77 -2.66 -0.51 3.38
C CYS A 77 -4.18 -0.44 3.22
N PHE A 78 -4.83 0.32 4.11
CA PHE A 78 -6.29 0.49 4.21
C PHE A 78 -7.08 -0.77 4.59
N SER A 79 -6.50 -1.94 4.48
CA SER A 79 -7.14 -3.23 4.73
C SER A 79 -7.16 -3.58 6.21
N VAL A 80 -8.22 -4.27 6.64
CA VAL A 80 -8.32 -4.85 7.98
C VAL A 80 -8.60 -6.35 7.88
N ASN A 81 -8.28 -7.06 8.95
CA ASN A 81 -8.62 -8.49 9.06
C ASN A 81 -10.13 -8.71 8.98
N ASP A 82 -10.52 -9.91 8.57
CA ASP A 82 -11.93 -10.32 8.57
C ASP A 82 -12.57 -10.14 9.94
N GLY A 83 -13.82 -9.69 9.96
CA GLY A 83 -14.59 -9.50 11.19
C GLY A 83 -14.28 -8.20 11.92
N VAL A 84 -13.35 -7.40 11.44
CA VAL A 84 -13.00 -6.10 12.03
C VAL A 84 -13.89 -5.01 11.44
N GLN A 85 -14.34 -4.09 12.27
CA GLN A 85 -15.11 -2.92 11.83
C GLN A 85 -14.28 -2.10 10.84
N PHE A 86 -14.91 -1.63 9.76
CA PHE A 86 -14.23 -0.82 8.74
C PHE A 86 -13.76 0.51 9.33
N PRO A 87 -12.47 0.82 9.22
CA PRO A 87 -11.99 2.16 9.57
C PRO A 87 -12.64 3.23 8.68
N PRO A 88 -12.73 4.48 9.16
CA PRO A 88 -13.43 5.55 8.41
C PRO A 88 -12.93 5.79 6.99
N SER A 89 -11.63 5.73 6.76
CA SER A 89 -11.08 5.88 5.40
C SER A 89 -11.53 4.75 4.48
N LEU A 90 -11.60 3.51 4.97
CA LEU A 90 -12.06 2.36 4.19
C LEU A 90 -13.56 2.46 3.88
N VAL A 91 -14.36 2.94 4.82
CA VAL A 91 -15.79 3.23 4.57
C VAL A 91 -15.92 4.19 3.39
N ASN A 92 -15.13 5.25 3.36
CA ASN A 92 -15.16 6.25 2.30
C ASN A 92 -14.66 5.69 0.95
N ILE A 93 -13.66 4.82 0.97
CA ILE A 93 -13.21 4.11 -0.23
C ILE A 93 -14.37 3.31 -0.83
N PHE A 94 -15.07 2.53 -0.02
CA PHE A 94 -16.21 1.74 -0.51
C PHE A 94 -17.37 2.62 -0.99
N LYS A 95 -17.61 3.78 -0.36
CA LYS A 95 -18.61 4.75 -0.85
C LYS A 95 -18.25 5.27 -2.24
N GLU A 96 -16.99 5.60 -2.46
CA GLU A 96 -16.56 6.06 -3.78
C GLU A 96 -16.66 4.95 -4.83
N ILE A 97 -16.28 3.73 -4.50
CA ILE A 97 -16.44 2.57 -5.41
C ILE A 97 -17.92 2.41 -5.81
N LYS A 98 -18.83 2.51 -4.84
CA LYS A 98 -20.28 2.42 -5.14
C LYS A 98 -20.74 3.54 -6.05
N ALA A 99 -20.31 4.77 -5.80
CA ALA A 99 -20.69 5.92 -6.62
C ALA A 99 -20.07 5.87 -8.03
N ASP A 100 -18.86 5.36 -8.14
CA ASP A 100 -18.08 5.32 -9.39
C ASP A 100 -18.53 4.16 -10.30
N ILE A 101 -18.61 2.94 -9.78
CA ILE A 101 -18.82 1.72 -10.58
C ILE A 101 -20.02 0.88 -10.13
N GLY A 102 -20.77 1.34 -9.13
CA GLY A 102 -21.99 0.68 -8.68
C GLY A 102 -21.79 -0.57 -7.81
N THR A 103 -20.56 -0.92 -7.48
CA THR A 103 -20.28 -2.10 -6.65
C THR A 103 -20.62 -1.83 -5.18
N ASP A 104 -21.42 -2.67 -4.57
CA ASP A 104 -21.78 -2.57 -3.16
C ASP A 104 -20.57 -2.87 -2.27
N ALA A 105 -20.54 -2.24 -1.08
CA ALA A 105 -19.51 -2.53 -0.10
C ALA A 105 -19.52 -4.02 0.28
N PRO A 106 -18.35 -4.67 0.35
CA PRO A 106 -18.27 -6.06 0.76
C PRO A 106 -18.61 -6.22 2.24
N THR A 107 -18.81 -7.47 2.67
CA THR A 107 -19.06 -7.79 4.08
C THR A 107 -17.77 -7.77 4.92
N THR A 108 -16.61 -7.78 4.28
CA THR A 108 -15.31 -7.75 4.93
C THR A 108 -14.47 -6.57 4.43
N GLY A 109 -13.66 -6.01 5.32
CA GLY A 109 -12.66 -4.99 4.98
C GLY A 109 -11.30 -5.56 4.60
N ASN A 110 -11.20 -6.86 4.42
CA ASN A 110 -9.96 -7.52 4.00
C ASN A 110 -9.79 -7.38 2.48
N LEU A 111 -8.76 -6.63 2.06
CA LEU A 111 -8.48 -6.31 0.66
C LEU A 111 -7.51 -7.30 -0.01
N THR A 112 -7.29 -8.47 0.58
CA THR A 112 -6.44 -9.52 -0.02
C THR A 112 -6.87 -9.83 -1.45
N ARG A 113 -8.18 -9.82 -1.73
CA ARG A 113 -8.68 -10.07 -3.09
C ARG A 113 -8.20 -9.05 -4.12
N TRP A 114 -7.93 -7.79 -3.70
CA TRP A 114 -7.33 -6.79 -4.59
C TRP A 114 -5.86 -7.12 -4.84
N ALA A 115 -5.13 -7.45 -3.78
CA ALA A 115 -3.71 -7.78 -3.88
C ALA A 115 -3.47 -8.96 -4.82
N GLU A 116 -4.30 -9.99 -4.74
CA GLU A 116 -4.22 -11.18 -5.59
C GLU A 116 -4.51 -10.89 -7.07
N GLN A 117 -5.12 -9.75 -7.38
CA GLN A 117 -5.39 -9.29 -8.75
C GLN A 117 -4.30 -8.37 -9.31
N GLY A 118 -3.28 -8.06 -8.54
CA GLY A 118 -2.19 -7.19 -8.99
C GLY A 118 -2.19 -5.79 -8.40
N VAL A 119 -2.91 -5.57 -7.30
CA VAL A 119 -2.89 -4.30 -6.57
C VAL A 119 -1.88 -4.39 -5.43
N LEU A 120 -0.80 -3.64 -5.52
CA LEU A 120 0.17 -3.50 -4.43
C LEU A 120 -0.37 -2.48 -3.42
N LEU A 121 -0.80 -2.96 -2.27
CA LEU A 121 -1.34 -2.14 -1.18
C LEU A 121 -0.23 -1.85 -0.17
N LEU A 122 0.57 -0.82 -0.44
CA LEU A 122 1.83 -0.57 0.24
C LEU A 122 1.75 0.63 1.19
N ASN A 123 1.95 0.38 2.48
CA ASN A 123 2.24 1.45 3.43
C ASN A 123 3.69 1.93 3.28
N ALA A 124 3.93 3.22 3.47
CA ALA A 124 5.28 3.78 3.47
C ALA A 124 6.11 3.24 4.63
N THR A 125 5.48 3.05 5.78
CA THR A 125 6.06 2.47 6.99
C THR A 125 5.39 1.13 7.25
N LEU A 126 6.15 0.05 7.41
CA LEU A 126 5.59 -1.30 7.43
C LEU A 126 5.30 -1.83 8.83
N THR A 127 5.68 -1.09 9.87
CA THR A 127 5.42 -1.46 11.27
C THR A 127 4.98 -0.23 12.05
N VAL A 128 4.29 -0.48 13.17
CA VAL A 128 3.84 0.58 14.08
C VAL A 128 3.70 0.01 15.48
N ARG A 129 3.99 0.83 16.51
CA ARG A 129 3.74 0.47 17.90
C ARG A 129 2.24 0.64 18.21
N ALA A 130 1.68 -0.28 18.99
CA ALA A 130 0.28 -0.24 19.40
C ALA A 130 -0.11 1.12 19.97
N HIS A 131 -1.23 1.66 19.51
CA HIS A 131 -1.81 2.93 19.94
C HIS A 131 -0.95 4.18 19.71
N GLN A 132 0.12 4.06 18.91
CA GLN A 132 1.06 5.16 18.66
C GLN A 132 1.29 5.35 17.16
N ALA A 133 0.34 6.01 16.50
CA ALA A 133 0.46 6.34 15.08
C ALA A 133 1.77 7.08 14.80
N GLY A 134 2.46 6.71 13.72
CA GLY A 134 3.72 7.33 13.32
C GLY A 134 4.94 6.95 14.16
N SER A 135 4.81 6.03 15.11
CA SER A 135 5.88 5.69 16.05
C SER A 135 7.13 5.10 15.37
N HIS A 136 6.99 4.50 14.21
CA HIS A 136 8.11 3.91 13.47
C HIS A 136 8.54 4.74 12.25
N GLN A 137 8.05 5.97 12.13
CA GLN A 137 8.49 6.89 11.07
C GLN A 137 9.96 7.27 11.24
N ASN A 138 10.64 7.55 10.12
CA ASN A 138 12.03 8.00 10.07
C ASN A 138 13.04 6.99 10.67
N ARG A 139 12.71 5.70 10.58
CA ARG A 139 13.58 4.60 11.03
C ARG A 139 14.18 3.78 9.90
N GLY A 140 13.78 4.09 8.65
CA GLY A 140 14.31 3.42 7.47
C GLY A 140 13.28 2.77 6.56
N TRP A 141 12.05 2.51 7.04
CA TRP A 141 11.01 1.93 6.19
C TRP A 141 10.73 2.76 4.95
N GLU A 142 10.70 4.08 5.08
CA GLU A 142 10.39 4.98 3.96
C GLU A 142 11.43 4.85 2.84
N THR A 143 12.71 4.71 3.18
CA THR A 143 13.78 4.48 2.22
C THR A 143 13.59 3.15 1.49
N PHE A 144 13.21 2.10 2.22
CA PHE A 144 12.96 0.78 1.66
C PHE A 144 11.76 0.79 0.72
N THR A 145 10.64 1.38 1.13
CA THR A 145 9.44 1.44 0.30
C THR A 145 9.61 2.38 -0.88
N ASP A 146 10.41 3.44 -0.76
CA ASP A 146 10.80 4.26 -1.91
C ASP A 146 11.56 3.43 -2.94
N ALA A 147 12.48 2.57 -2.50
CA ALA A 147 13.23 1.68 -3.40
C ALA A 147 12.30 0.71 -4.13
N ALA A 148 11.29 0.17 -3.43
CA ALA A 148 10.31 -0.73 -4.03
C ALA A 148 9.47 -0.03 -5.11
N ILE A 149 8.97 1.17 -4.82
CA ILE A 149 8.19 1.97 -5.78
C ILE A 149 9.05 2.36 -6.98
N ARG A 150 10.30 2.75 -6.73
CA ARG A 150 11.24 3.13 -7.79
C ARG A 150 11.57 1.94 -8.69
N ALA A 151 11.77 0.76 -8.13
CA ALA A 151 12.01 -0.46 -8.91
C ALA A 151 10.86 -0.75 -9.88
N LEU A 152 9.62 -0.62 -9.41
CA LEU A 152 8.43 -0.76 -10.25
C LEU A 152 8.38 0.30 -11.35
N ALA A 153 8.52 1.57 -10.96
CA ALA A 153 8.36 2.70 -11.88
C ALA A 153 9.42 2.69 -12.99
N GLU A 154 10.63 2.26 -12.68
CA GLU A 154 11.75 2.21 -13.64
C GLU A 154 11.75 0.97 -14.52
N SER A 155 11.34 -0.20 -13.97
CA SER A 155 11.45 -1.48 -14.66
C SER A 155 10.20 -1.88 -15.44
N LYS A 156 9.04 -1.30 -15.12
CA LYS A 156 7.76 -1.66 -15.75
C LYS A 156 7.16 -0.46 -16.47
N GLU A 157 6.18 -0.73 -17.32
CA GLU A 157 5.40 0.28 -18.03
C GLU A 157 3.91 0.07 -17.79
N HIS A 158 3.14 1.14 -17.98
CA HIS A 158 1.67 1.10 -17.93
C HIS A 158 1.12 0.63 -16.59
N LEU A 159 1.80 0.99 -15.49
CA LEU A 159 1.25 0.84 -14.15
C LEU A 159 0.31 1.99 -13.82
N VAL A 160 -0.59 1.77 -12.87
CA VAL A 160 -1.44 2.82 -12.30
C VAL A 160 -0.96 3.07 -10.87
N PHE A 161 -0.57 4.31 -10.58
CA PHE A 161 -0.23 4.73 -9.21
C PHE A 161 -1.36 5.60 -8.67
N ILE A 162 -1.95 5.19 -7.56
CA ILE A 162 -3.04 5.89 -6.90
C ILE A 162 -2.49 6.54 -5.63
N LEU A 163 -2.44 7.88 -5.62
CA LEU A 163 -1.79 8.68 -4.60
C LEU A 163 -2.81 9.59 -3.92
N TRP A 164 -3.37 9.13 -2.80
CA TRP A 164 -4.35 9.87 -2.02
C TRP A 164 -3.68 10.68 -0.92
N GLY A 165 -3.84 11.99 -0.98
CA GLY A 165 -3.28 12.91 -0.01
C GLY A 165 -1.86 13.37 -0.34
N SER A 166 -1.42 14.43 0.33
CA SER A 166 -0.13 15.08 0.04
C SER A 166 1.07 14.17 0.32
N TYR A 167 0.98 13.35 1.37
CA TYR A 167 2.08 12.44 1.74
C TYR A 167 2.38 11.44 0.61
N ALA A 168 1.34 10.75 0.12
CA ALA A 168 1.49 9.79 -0.98
C ALA A 168 1.95 10.49 -2.26
N GLN A 169 1.42 11.68 -2.54
CA GLN A 169 1.80 12.45 -3.73
C GLN A 169 3.26 12.87 -3.71
N LYS A 170 3.80 13.26 -2.57
CA LYS A 170 5.23 13.57 -2.42
C LYS A 170 6.09 12.34 -2.64
N LYS A 171 5.67 11.20 -2.07
CA LYS A 171 6.39 9.93 -2.20
C LYS A 171 6.45 9.47 -3.66
N GLY A 172 5.39 9.69 -4.42
CA GLY A 172 5.30 9.32 -5.84
C GLY A 172 5.67 10.45 -6.81
N ALA A 173 6.22 11.56 -6.36
CA ALA A 173 6.49 12.73 -7.21
C ALA A 173 7.48 12.46 -8.35
N PHE A 174 8.36 11.48 -8.20
CA PHE A 174 9.38 11.11 -9.21
C PHE A 174 8.82 10.26 -10.36
N ILE A 175 7.59 9.75 -10.26
CA ILE A 175 7.02 8.80 -11.23
C ILE A 175 6.81 9.47 -12.57
N ASP A 176 7.32 8.84 -13.64
CA ASP A 176 7.17 9.34 -15.00
C ASP A 176 5.74 9.12 -15.51
N ARG A 177 5.02 10.22 -15.69
CA ARG A 177 3.63 10.22 -16.17
C ARG A 177 3.49 9.87 -17.64
N ASN A 178 4.59 9.81 -18.39
CA ASN A 178 4.59 9.32 -19.77
C ASN A 178 4.65 7.79 -19.82
N LYS A 179 5.15 7.16 -18.77
CA LYS A 179 5.23 5.69 -18.66
C LYS A 179 4.04 5.08 -17.93
N HIS A 180 3.47 5.81 -16.99
CA HIS A 180 2.45 5.31 -16.06
C HIS A 180 1.31 6.29 -15.91
N LEU A 181 0.15 5.79 -15.52
CA LEU A 181 -0.96 6.63 -15.08
C LEU A 181 -0.78 6.95 -13.59
N VAL A 182 -0.76 8.23 -13.25
CA VAL A 182 -0.71 8.69 -11.86
C VAL A 182 -2.00 9.41 -11.53
N LEU A 183 -2.79 8.84 -10.62
CA LEU A 183 -4.07 9.38 -10.17
C LEU A 183 -3.89 10.00 -8.78
N THR A 184 -4.27 11.26 -8.65
CA THR A 184 -4.12 12.00 -7.39
C THR A 184 -5.45 12.60 -6.96
N SER A 185 -5.69 12.62 -5.65
CA SER A 185 -6.82 13.31 -5.03
C SER A 185 -6.55 13.54 -3.56
N ALA A 186 -7.49 14.22 -2.88
CA ALA A 186 -7.48 14.28 -1.42
C ALA A 186 -7.54 12.86 -0.83
N HIS A 187 -7.12 12.72 0.42
CA HIS A 187 -7.12 11.45 1.15
C HIS A 187 -8.56 11.04 1.50
N PRO A 188 -8.87 9.72 1.55
CA PRO A 188 -10.22 9.24 1.91
C PRO A 188 -10.61 9.44 3.38
N SER A 189 -9.72 9.92 4.24
CA SER A 189 -10.04 10.27 5.63
C SER A 189 -11.26 11.21 5.69
N PRO A 190 -12.16 11.06 6.69
CA PRO A 190 -13.26 12.00 6.89
C PRO A 190 -12.83 13.46 6.98
N LEU A 191 -11.59 13.73 7.39
CA LEU A 191 -11.04 15.09 7.48
C LEU A 191 -10.84 15.75 6.12
N SER A 192 -10.74 14.98 5.04
CA SER A 192 -10.38 15.48 3.71
C SER A 192 -11.21 14.92 2.56
N ALA A 193 -12.00 13.88 2.77
CA ALA A 193 -12.69 13.17 1.69
C ALA A 193 -13.59 14.07 0.85
N TYR A 194 -14.25 15.04 1.45
CA TYR A 194 -15.11 16.01 0.75
C TYR A 194 -14.32 17.07 -0.03
N ASN A 195 -13.02 17.13 0.14
CA ASN A 195 -12.15 18.08 -0.57
C ASN A 195 -11.56 17.49 -1.85
N GLY A 196 -12.20 16.48 -2.43
CA GLY A 196 -11.83 15.95 -3.73
C GLY A 196 -11.59 14.44 -3.81
N PHE A 197 -11.70 13.70 -2.71
CA PHE A 197 -11.67 12.24 -2.77
C PHE A 197 -12.98 11.73 -3.39
N PHE A 198 -14.12 12.11 -2.84
CA PHE A 198 -15.41 11.74 -3.41
C PHE A 198 -15.57 12.37 -4.79
N GLY A 199 -15.92 11.53 -5.77
CA GLY A 199 -16.02 11.94 -7.17
C GLY A 199 -14.71 11.82 -7.96
N ASN A 200 -13.62 11.29 -7.36
CA ASN A 200 -12.35 11.14 -8.07
C ASN A 200 -12.39 10.09 -9.18
N LYS A 201 -13.30 9.11 -9.10
CA LYS A 201 -13.50 8.04 -10.09
C LYS A 201 -12.23 7.24 -10.39
N HIS A 202 -11.37 7.10 -9.40
CA HIS A 202 -10.08 6.42 -9.59
C HIS A 202 -10.25 4.95 -9.96
N PHE A 203 -11.35 4.31 -9.56
CA PHE A 203 -11.57 2.86 -9.79
C PHE A 203 -11.94 2.58 -11.25
N SER A 204 -12.87 3.34 -11.83
CA SER A 204 -13.19 3.25 -13.25
C SER A 204 -12.03 3.73 -14.13
N ARG A 205 -11.38 4.83 -13.73
CA ARG A 205 -10.24 5.37 -14.48
C ARG A 205 -9.07 4.38 -14.53
N THR A 206 -8.82 3.66 -13.44
CA THR A 206 -7.82 2.58 -13.38
C THR A 206 -8.17 1.49 -14.39
N ASN A 207 -9.40 1.01 -14.37
CA ASN A 207 -9.83 -0.08 -15.25
C ASN A 207 -9.83 0.32 -16.72
N ASP A 208 -10.22 1.55 -17.03
CA ASP A 208 -10.16 2.07 -18.41
C ASP A 208 -8.72 2.07 -18.92
N TYR A 209 -7.78 2.51 -18.10
CA TYR A 209 -6.35 2.52 -18.46
C TYR A 209 -5.80 1.11 -18.64
N LEU A 210 -6.10 0.19 -17.70
CA LEU A 210 -5.64 -1.20 -17.79
C LEU A 210 -6.16 -1.86 -19.06
N LYS A 211 -7.46 -1.70 -19.34
CA LYS A 211 -8.08 -2.24 -20.55
C LYS A 211 -7.44 -1.70 -21.82
N ALA A 212 -7.17 -0.40 -21.86
CA ALA A 212 -6.53 0.26 -23.02
C ALA A 212 -5.12 -0.27 -23.28
N HIS A 213 -4.47 -0.87 -22.29
CA HIS A 213 -3.12 -1.43 -22.41
C HIS A 213 -3.12 -2.96 -22.38
N GLY A 214 -4.27 -3.60 -22.64
CA GLY A 214 -4.35 -5.06 -22.77
C GLY A 214 -4.28 -5.82 -21.46
N GLU A 215 -4.46 -5.13 -20.32
CA GLU A 215 -4.45 -5.73 -18.99
C GLU A 215 -5.87 -6.04 -18.52
N THR A 216 -5.99 -7.08 -17.70
CA THR A 216 -7.27 -7.43 -17.07
C THR A 216 -7.67 -6.34 -16.07
N GLU A 217 -8.95 -5.95 -16.09
CA GLU A 217 -9.51 -5.02 -15.11
C GLU A 217 -9.43 -5.57 -13.69
N ILE A 218 -9.42 -4.67 -12.72
CA ILE A 218 -9.54 -5.03 -11.29
C ILE A 218 -11.02 -5.14 -10.93
N ASN A 219 -11.37 -6.23 -10.29
CA ASN A 219 -12.68 -6.39 -9.67
C ASN A 219 -12.62 -5.79 -8.26
N TRP A 220 -12.99 -4.55 -8.17
CA TRP A 220 -12.92 -3.79 -6.92
C TRP A 220 -13.99 -4.25 -5.86
#